data_a7dfc142a69519153182cf7446a94138
#
_entry.id   a7dfc142a69519153182cf7446a94138
#
_cell.length_a   1.000
_cell.length_b   1.000
_cell.length_c   1.000
_cell.angle_alpha   90.00
_cell.angle_beta   90.00
_cell.angle_gamma   90.00
#
_symmetry.space_group_name_H-M   'P 1'
#
loop_
_entity.id
_entity.type
_entity.pdbx_description
1 polymer ?
#
loop_
_entity_poly.entity_id
_entity_poly.type
_entity_poly.pdbx_seq_one_letter_code
_entity_poly.pdbx_strand_id
1 'polypeptide(L)'
;VNLIGEHTDYNGGRVFPCALTIGTYGVARRREDKKLRFYSMNFEQLGVIESSVEGLKPEKEADWTNYPKGVMWAFCEKGMEVTNGMDLLLFGNIPNGSGLSSSASVEVLTGYILRDQYGFEVSNQDLALIGQFSENKFNGVNCGIMDQFAIAMGKKDHAIFLDTATMEFEYAPIQLEGAKLVISCSNKKRGLGDSKYNERRSECEAALAELQQVIGIESLGDLSEEQFETYKSAIKDPVRVKRARHAVYENQRTIKA
;
A
#
# COMPACT_ATOMS: atom_id res chain seq x y z
N VAL A 1 -9.24 -4.49 -4.21
CA VAL A 1 -8.94 -5.92 -4.41
C VAL A 1 -8.09 -6.10 -5.66
N ASN A 2 -7.08 -6.94 -5.61
CA ASN A 2 -6.28 -7.27 -6.79
C ASN A 2 -6.92 -8.43 -7.57
N LEU A 3 -7.02 -8.31 -8.89
CA LEU A 3 -7.59 -9.36 -9.75
C LEU A 3 -6.52 -10.38 -10.15
N ILE A 4 -5.30 -9.91 -10.40
CA ILE A 4 -4.10 -10.71 -10.72
C ILE A 4 -2.86 -9.84 -10.52
N GLY A 5 -1.70 -10.44 -10.27
CA GLY A 5 -0.44 -9.72 -10.00
C GLY A 5 -0.07 -9.69 -8.52
N GLU A 6 -0.25 -10.82 -7.84
CA GLU A 6 0.07 -10.93 -6.42
C GLU A 6 1.58 -10.95 -6.16
N HIS A 7 2.05 -10.07 -5.27
CA HIS A 7 3.46 -9.93 -4.90
C HIS A 7 4.39 -9.49 -6.03
N THR A 8 3.87 -8.80 -7.05
CA THR A 8 4.65 -8.26 -8.16
C THR A 8 5.02 -6.79 -7.98
N ASP A 9 4.26 -6.05 -7.19
CA ASP A 9 4.36 -4.59 -7.03
C ASP A 9 5.67 -4.11 -6.37
N TYR A 10 6.27 -4.88 -5.50
CA TYR A 10 7.59 -4.57 -4.94
C TYR A 10 8.75 -5.28 -5.69
N ASN A 11 8.42 -5.94 -6.79
CA ASN A 11 9.37 -6.63 -7.68
C ASN A 11 9.45 -5.98 -9.08
N GLY A 12 8.94 -4.75 -9.24
CA GLY A 12 8.91 -4.04 -10.53
C GLY A 12 8.01 -4.67 -11.58
N GLY A 13 7.04 -5.47 -11.14
CA GLY A 13 6.08 -6.12 -12.03
C GLY A 13 4.78 -5.33 -12.16
N ARG A 14 3.82 -5.93 -12.84
CA ARG A 14 2.49 -5.36 -13.06
C ARG A 14 1.47 -5.92 -12.09
N VAL A 15 0.50 -5.08 -11.75
CA VAL A 15 -0.66 -5.43 -10.92
C VAL A 15 -1.94 -5.00 -11.61
N PHE A 16 -3.05 -5.64 -11.24
CA PHE A 16 -4.35 -5.35 -11.84
C PHE A 16 -5.44 -5.21 -10.78
N PRO A 17 -5.33 -4.23 -9.86
CA PRO A 17 -6.31 -4.01 -8.82
C PRO A 17 -7.53 -3.21 -9.30
N CYS A 18 -8.61 -3.29 -8.50
CA CYS A 18 -9.73 -2.37 -8.57
C CYS A 18 -10.12 -1.88 -7.17
N ALA A 19 -10.57 -0.63 -7.09
CA ALA A 19 -11.15 -0.10 -5.87
C ALA A 19 -12.52 -0.73 -5.59
N LEU A 20 -12.88 -0.83 -4.32
CA LEU A 20 -14.19 -1.30 -3.87
C LEU A 20 -15.06 -0.11 -3.44
N THR A 21 -16.36 -0.36 -3.31
CA THR A 21 -17.32 0.63 -2.79
C THR A 21 -17.31 0.74 -1.26
N ILE A 22 -16.62 -0.18 -0.57
CA ILE A 22 -16.32 -0.08 0.86
C ILE A 22 -15.04 0.72 1.06
N GLY A 23 -14.94 1.47 2.15
CA GLY A 23 -13.81 2.36 2.38
C GLY A 23 -13.81 2.97 3.77
N THR A 24 -12.97 3.98 3.95
CA THR A 24 -12.88 4.77 5.17
C THR A 24 -13.44 6.17 4.93
N TYR A 25 -14.24 6.64 5.87
CA TYR A 25 -14.83 7.97 5.89
C TYR A 25 -14.20 8.76 7.02
N GLY A 26 -14.00 10.06 6.82
CA GLY A 26 -13.40 10.93 7.81
C GLY A 26 -14.09 12.28 7.91
N VAL A 27 -14.14 12.81 9.12
CA VAL A 27 -14.47 14.20 9.40
C VAL A 27 -13.27 14.82 10.08
N ALA A 28 -12.76 15.90 9.51
CA ALA A 28 -11.58 16.57 10.00
C ALA A 28 -11.84 18.05 10.28
N ARG A 29 -11.18 18.57 11.31
CA ARG A 29 -11.16 19.99 11.63
C ARG A 29 -9.75 20.41 12.00
N ARG A 30 -9.19 21.36 11.25
CA ARG A 30 -7.91 21.99 11.59
C ARG A 30 -8.05 22.78 12.90
N ARG A 31 -7.03 22.70 13.73
CA ARG A 31 -6.93 23.39 15.02
C ARG A 31 -5.97 24.59 14.90
N GLU A 32 -6.03 25.48 15.90
CA GLU A 32 -5.07 26.59 16.00
C GLU A 32 -3.82 26.20 16.81
N ASP A 33 -3.93 25.14 17.64
CA ASP A 33 -2.83 24.59 18.43
C ASP A 33 -2.09 23.46 17.69
N LYS A 34 -1.15 22.80 18.36
CA LYS A 34 -0.37 21.69 17.84
C LYS A 34 -0.94 20.30 18.14
N LYS A 35 -2.09 20.24 18.80
CA LYS A 35 -2.67 18.97 19.25
C LYS A 35 -3.32 18.20 18.11
N LEU A 36 -3.09 16.90 18.10
CA LEU A 36 -3.81 15.93 17.30
C LEU A 36 -4.78 15.16 18.21
N ARG A 37 -6.03 15.05 17.78
CA ARG A 37 -7.05 14.27 18.48
C ARG A 37 -7.70 13.31 17.48
N PHE A 38 -7.55 12.04 17.75
CA PHE A 38 -8.04 10.97 16.90
C PHE A 38 -9.17 10.21 17.59
N TYR A 39 -10.23 9.93 16.87
CA TYR A 39 -11.31 9.06 17.32
C TYR A 39 -11.74 8.15 16.17
N SER A 40 -11.94 6.86 16.46
CA SER A 40 -12.45 5.91 15.49
C SER A 40 -13.72 5.24 15.98
N MET A 41 -14.77 5.30 15.18
CA MET A 41 -16.01 4.57 15.45
C MET A 41 -15.85 3.05 15.34
N ASN A 42 -14.76 2.57 14.76
CA ASN A 42 -14.44 1.14 14.73
C ASN A 42 -13.75 0.65 16.01
N PHE A 43 -13.21 1.57 16.82
CA PHE A 43 -12.43 1.31 18.04
C PHE A 43 -12.88 2.24 19.18
N GLU A 44 -14.20 2.35 19.38
CA GLU A 44 -14.81 3.27 20.37
C GLU A 44 -14.28 3.05 21.79
N GLN A 45 -13.89 1.82 22.14
CA GLN A 45 -13.32 1.46 23.43
C GLN A 45 -11.97 2.17 23.72
N LEU A 46 -11.27 2.64 22.69
CA LEU A 46 -10.01 3.37 22.86
C LEU A 46 -10.24 4.86 23.17
N GLY A 47 -11.47 5.36 22.99
CA GLY A 47 -11.80 6.76 23.20
C GLY A 47 -11.03 7.70 22.27
N VAL A 48 -10.81 8.91 22.72
CA VAL A 48 -10.00 9.92 22.01
C VAL A 48 -8.53 9.70 22.34
N ILE A 49 -7.72 9.46 21.30
CA ILE A 49 -6.27 9.36 21.41
C ILE A 49 -5.68 10.73 21.06
N GLU A 50 -4.87 11.28 21.97
CA GLU A 50 -4.22 12.58 21.79
C GLU A 50 -2.74 12.41 21.43
N SER A 51 -2.23 13.28 20.56
CA SER A 51 -0.83 13.39 20.14
C SER A 51 -0.51 14.83 19.76
N SER A 52 0.64 15.06 19.14
CA SER A 52 1.04 16.38 18.63
C SER A 52 1.57 16.24 17.20
N VAL A 53 1.47 17.31 16.41
CA VAL A 53 2.18 17.42 15.13
C VAL A 53 3.69 17.58 15.31
N GLU A 54 4.13 17.92 16.51
CA GLU A 54 5.55 18.05 16.84
C GLU A 54 6.13 16.72 17.31
N GLY A 55 7.28 16.35 16.72
CA GLY A 55 7.98 15.13 17.11
C GLY A 55 7.23 13.84 16.74
N LEU A 56 6.54 13.83 15.62
CA LEU A 56 5.85 12.63 15.10
C LEU A 56 6.78 11.44 15.01
N LYS A 57 6.40 10.37 15.68
CA LYS A 57 7.11 9.08 15.68
C LYS A 57 6.10 7.93 15.84
N PRO A 58 6.44 6.73 15.38
CA PRO A 58 5.61 5.56 15.67
C PRO A 58 5.62 5.24 17.15
N GLU A 59 4.45 4.94 17.70
CA GLU A 59 4.25 4.61 19.11
C GLU A 59 3.44 3.33 19.20
N LYS A 60 3.90 2.37 20.01
CA LYS A 60 3.26 1.06 20.12
C LYS A 60 1.84 1.15 20.69
N GLU A 61 1.64 2.06 21.64
CA GLU A 61 0.36 2.28 22.29
C GLU A 61 -0.63 3.11 21.47
N ALA A 62 -0.12 3.77 20.41
CA ALA A 62 -0.94 4.61 19.55
C ALA A 62 -1.79 3.83 18.54
N ASP A 63 -1.57 2.51 18.42
CA ASP A 63 -2.35 1.59 17.61
C ASP A 63 -2.61 2.12 16.17
N TRP A 64 -3.85 2.17 15.73
CA TRP A 64 -4.26 2.62 14.41
C TRP A 64 -3.90 4.09 14.09
N THR A 65 -3.68 4.94 15.12
CA THR A 65 -3.32 6.35 14.90
C THR A 65 -1.93 6.54 14.33
N ASN A 66 -1.10 5.51 14.30
CA ASN A 66 0.19 5.54 13.61
C ASN A 66 0.02 5.73 12.08
N TYR A 67 -1.07 5.28 11.48
CA TYR A 67 -1.32 5.51 10.05
C TYR A 67 -1.50 6.99 9.71
N PRO A 68 -2.46 7.74 10.29
CA PRO A 68 -2.58 9.17 10.02
C PRO A 68 -1.37 9.97 10.49
N LYS A 69 -0.72 9.63 11.62
CA LYS A 69 0.52 10.27 12.06
C LYS A 69 1.65 10.08 11.07
N GLY A 70 1.79 8.86 10.53
CA GLY A 70 2.80 8.53 9.54
C GLY A 70 2.63 9.32 8.24
N VAL A 71 1.38 9.53 7.79
CA VAL A 71 1.11 10.36 6.61
C VAL A 71 1.46 11.83 6.88
N MET A 72 1.10 12.38 8.05
CA MET A 72 1.49 13.74 8.43
C MET A 72 3.01 13.90 8.46
N TRP A 73 3.72 12.93 9.04
CA TRP A 73 5.18 12.87 9.04
C TRP A 73 5.73 12.82 7.61
N ALA A 74 5.16 11.97 6.75
CA ALA A 74 5.61 11.82 5.35
C ALA A 74 5.43 13.10 4.53
N PHE A 75 4.37 13.88 4.78
CA PHE A 75 4.20 15.21 4.19
C PHE A 75 5.33 16.14 4.62
N CYS A 76 5.65 16.18 5.93
CA CYS A 76 6.74 17.00 6.45
C CYS A 76 8.10 16.61 5.85
N GLU A 77 8.41 15.32 5.74
CA GLU A 77 9.65 14.83 5.10
C GLU A 77 9.78 15.25 3.62
N LYS A 78 8.65 15.51 2.97
CA LYS A 78 8.60 16.01 1.59
C LYS A 78 8.54 17.55 1.51
N GLY A 79 8.76 18.25 2.60
CA GLY A 79 8.77 19.72 2.67
C GLY A 79 7.38 20.36 2.74
N MET A 80 6.33 19.60 2.94
CA MET A 80 4.96 20.08 3.13
C MET A 80 4.63 20.11 4.62
N GLU A 81 4.88 21.23 5.26
CA GLU A 81 4.77 21.37 6.72
C GLU A 81 3.33 21.31 7.23
N VAL A 82 3.03 20.33 8.06
CA VAL A 82 1.78 20.23 8.82
C VAL A 82 1.92 21.07 10.11
N THR A 83 1.61 22.35 10.00
CA THR A 83 1.93 23.35 11.03
C THR A 83 0.95 23.39 12.20
N ASN A 84 -0.25 22.88 12.02
CA ASN A 84 -1.35 22.95 13.02
C ASN A 84 -1.85 21.56 13.36
N GLY A 85 -2.41 21.42 14.55
CA GLY A 85 -3.10 20.21 14.96
C GLY A 85 -4.42 19.98 14.23
N MET A 86 -5.03 18.84 14.49
CA MET A 86 -6.27 18.42 13.84
C MET A 86 -7.11 17.56 14.77
N ASP A 87 -8.42 17.75 14.76
CA ASP A 87 -9.37 16.74 15.23
C ASP A 87 -9.76 15.86 14.03
N LEU A 88 -9.62 14.54 14.17
CA LEU A 88 -9.92 13.57 13.11
C LEU A 88 -10.80 12.45 13.66
N LEU A 89 -12.00 12.34 13.12
CA LEU A 89 -12.92 11.24 13.38
C LEU A 89 -12.97 10.34 12.15
N LEU A 90 -12.77 9.04 12.35
CA LEU A 90 -12.79 8.04 11.28
C LEU A 90 -13.86 6.96 11.51
N PHE A 91 -14.43 6.50 10.40
CA PHE A 91 -15.27 5.31 10.33
C PHE A 91 -14.92 4.52 9.07
N GLY A 92 -14.65 3.23 9.21
CA GLY A 92 -14.40 2.32 8.09
C GLY A 92 -15.44 1.20 8.03
N ASN A 93 -15.94 0.89 6.83
CA ASN A 93 -16.76 -0.30 6.60
C ASN A 93 -15.99 -1.45 5.91
N ILE A 94 -14.66 -1.31 5.82
CA ILE A 94 -13.76 -2.40 5.42
C ILE A 94 -13.64 -3.35 6.61
N PRO A 95 -13.91 -4.66 6.45
CA PRO A 95 -13.75 -5.62 7.54
C PRO A 95 -12.29 -5.65 8.05
N ASN A 96 -12.11 -5.46 9.35
CA ASN A 96 -10.78 -5.42 9.97
C ASN A 96 -10.02 -6.73 9.77
N GLY A 97 -8.75 -6.63 9.37
CA GLY A 97 -7.87 -7.79 9.17
C GLY A 97 -8.25 -8.71 8.00
N SER A 98 -9.12 -8.24 7.10
CA SER A 98 -9.57 -9.00 5.92
C SER A 98 -8.57 -9.04 4.77
N GLY A 99 -7.50 -8.25 4.83
CA GLY A 99 -6.55 -8.08 3.72
C GLY A 99 -7.10 -7.21 2.58
N LEU A 100 -8.08 -6.35 2.87
CA LEU A 100 -8.67 -5.42 1.91
C LEU A 100 -8.14 -3.99 2.08
N SER A 101 -6.86 -3.86 2.45
CA SER A 101 -6.11 -2.59 2.44
C SER A 101 -6.71 -1.48 3.31
N SER A 102 -7.17 -1.82 4.53
CA SER A 102 -7.71 -0.82 5.46
C SER A 102 -6.67 0.22 5.87
N SER A 103 -5.40 -0.14 6.02
CA SER A 103 -4.29 0.80 6.29
C SER A 103 -4.15 1.82 5.17
N ALA A 104 -3.98 1.37 3.94
CA ALA A 104 -3.87 2.23 2.77
C ALA A 104 -5.09 3.15 2.61
N SER A 105 -6.29 2.66 2.97
CA SER A 105 -7.51 3.48 2.94
C SER A 105 -7.45 4.65 3.93
N VAL A 106 -6.95 4.43 5.14
CA VAL A 106 -6.73 5.50 6.14
C VAL A 106 -5.62 6.45 5.69
N GLU A 107 -4.54 5.91 5.15
CA GLU A 107 -3.39 6.71 4.68
C GLU A 107 -3.78 7.66 3.54
N VAL A 108 -4.41 7.14 2.50
CA VAL A 108 -4.84 7.94 1.35
C VAL A 108 -5.89 8.97 1.77
N LEU A 109 -6.87 8.59 2.60
CA LEU A 109 -7.86 9.53 3.15
C LEU A 109 -7.19 10.67 3.94
N THR A 110 -6.20 10.34 4.79
CA THR A 110 -5.46 11.35 5.56
C THR A 110 -4.70 12.29 4.62
N GLY A 111 -4.08 11.76 3.57
CA GLY A 111 -3.43 12.56 2.55
C GLY A 111 -4.39 13.52 1.84
N TYR A 112 -5.60 13.07 1.49
CA TYR A 112 -6.66 13.92 0.95
C TYR A 112 -7.06 15.04 1.90
N ILE A 113 -7.25 14.72 3.18
CA ILE A 113 -7.59 15.70 4.23
C ILE A 113 -6.49 16.75 4.36
N LEU A 114 -5.22 16.35 4.40
CA LEU A 114 -4.10 17.27 4.50
C LEU A 114 -4.00 18.17 3.27
N ARG A 115 -4.13 17.59 2.08
CA ARG A 115 -4.16 18.35 0.83
C ARG A 115 -5.22 19.44 0.83
N ASP A 116 -6.43 19.11 1.25
CA ASP A 116 -7.56 20.04 1.31
C ASP A 116 -7.37 21.11 2.40
N GLN A 117 -7.04 20.70 3.63
CA GLN A 117 -6.97 21.57 4.79
C GLN A 117 -5.78 22.54 4.78
N TYR A 118 -4.69 22.18 4.10
CA TYR A 118 -3.47 22.99 4.01
C TYR A 118 -3.24 23.59 2.62
N GLY A 119 -4.05 23.22 1.63
CA GLY A 119 -3.92 23.69 0.26
C GLY A 119 -2.65 23.18 -0.44
N PHE A 120 -2.19 21.98 -0.10
CA PHE A 120 -1.01 21.40 -0.74
C PHE A 120 -1.31 21.00 -2.20
N GLU A 121 -0.41 21.34 -3.10
CA GLU A 121 -0.49 20.92 -4.50
C GLU A 121 0.12 19.52 -4.66
N VAL A 122 -0.69 18.49 -4.51
CA VAL A 122 -0.30 17.08 -4.54
C VAL A 122 -1.28 16.32 -5.43
N SER A 123 -0.78 15.55 -6.40
CA SER A 123 -1.60 14.70 -7.25
C SER A 123 -2.11 13.46 -6.48
N ASN A 124 -3.12 12.77 -7.03
CA ASN A 124 -3.59 11.51 -6.45
C ASN A 124 -2.49 10.43 -6.47
N GLN A 125 -1.67 10.41 -7.51
CA GLN A 125 -0.53 9.50 -7.60
C GLN A 125 0.51 9.80 -6.51
N ASP A 126 0.80 11.09 -6.24
CA ASP A 126 1.68 11.47 -5.14
C ASP A 126 1.11 11.08 -3.78
N LEU A 127 -0.21 11.20 -3.58
CA LEU A 127 -0.86 10.73 -2.35
C LEU A 127 -0.66 9.23 -2.13
N ALA A 128 -0.72 8.42 -3.19
CA ALA A 128 -0.41 6.99 -3.09
C ALA A 128 1.06 6.75 -2.68
N LEU A 129 1.99 7.45 -3.30
CA LEU A 129 3.43 7.37 -2.98
C LEU A 129 3.75 7.86 -1.56
N ILE A 130 3.06 8.90 -1.08
CA ILE A 130 3.19 9.40 0.30
C ILE A 130 2.65 8.36 1.29
N GLY A 131 1.50 7.74 1.00
CA GLY A 131 0.95 6.66 1.83
C GLY A 131 1.90 5.47 1.93
N GLN A 132 2.40 4.97 0.81
CA GLN A 132 3.40 3.91 0.78
C GLN A 132 4.68 4.29 1.56
N PHE A 133 5.18 5.51 1.38
CA PHE A 133 6.36 5.99 2.11
C PHE A 133 6.12 6.01 3.62
N SER A 134 4.93 6.45 4.04
CA SER A 134 4.49 6.40 5.44
C SER A 134 4.48 4.96 5.96
N GLU A 135 3.86 4.03 5.25
CA GLU A 135 3.77 2.63 5.69
C GLU A 135 5.14 1.97 5.79
N ASN A 136 6.02 2.22 4.82
CA ASN A 136 7.36 1.64 4.78
C ASN A 136 8.31 2.26 5.82
N LYS A 137 8.33 3.57 5.98
CA LYS A 137 9.34 4.26 6.80
C LYS A 137 8.88 4.59 8.21
N PHE A 138 7.61 4.85 8.40
CA PHE A 138 7.06 5.18 9.71
C PHE A 138 6.47 3.95 10.41
N ASN A 139 5.66 3.14 9.71
CA ASN A 139 5.03 1.94 10.28
C ASN A 139 5.89 0.67 10.18
N GLY A 140 6.95 0.67 9.35
CA GLY A 140 7.89 -0.45 9.22
C GLY A 140 7.38 -1.67 8.45
N VAL A 141 6.32 -1.50 7.65
CA VAL A 141 5.79 -2.52 6.76
C VAL A 141 6.30 -2.27 5.35
N ASN A 142 7.19 -3.11 4.85
CA ASN A 142 7.81 -2.95 3.53
C ASN A 142 6.85 -3.34 2.39
N CYS A 143 5.69 -2.68 2.30
CA CYS A 143 4.69 -2.94 1.25
C CYS A 143 5.12 -2.40 -0.12
N GLY A 144 4.50 -2.93 -1.19
CA GLY A 144 4.51 -2.33 -2.52
C GLY A 144 3.53 -1.15 -2.61
N ILE A 145 3.32 -0.65 -3.84
CA ILE A 145 2.49 0.55 -4.06
C ILE A 145 1.02 0.24 -4.35
N MET A 146 0.70 -1.02 -4.66
CA MET A 146 -0.59 -1.42 -5.23
C MET A 146 -1.80 -0.93 -4.45
N ASP A 147 -1.80 -1.09 -3.14
CA ASP A 147 -2.95 -0.80 -2.30
C ASP A 147 -3.28 0.69 -2.25
N GLN A 148 -2.28 1.52 -1.99
CA GLN A 148 -2.43 2.98 -1.97
C GLN A 148 -2.79 3.52 -3.36
N PHE A 149 -2.19 2.96 -4.41
CA PHE A 149 -2.47 3.37 -5.79
C PHE A 149 -3.90 3.02 -6.20
N ALA A 150 -4.37 1.80 -5.90
CA ALA A 150 -5.73 1.37 -6.21
C ALA A 150 -6.79 2.26 -5.54
N ILE A 151 -6.52 2.74 -4.32
CA ILE A 151 -7.43 3.60 -3.57
C ILE A 151 -7.39 5.04 -4.11
N ALA A 152 -6.19 5.58 -4.32
CA ALA A 152 -6.02 6.97 -4.75
C ALA A 152 -6.47 7.21 -6.20
N MET A 153 -6.30 6.20 -7.07
CA MET A 153 -6.57 6.28 -8.51
C MET A 153 -7.82 5.51 -8.93
N GLY A 154 -8.58 4.93 -7.99
CA GLY A 154 -9.77 4.14 -8.27
C GLY A 154 -10.79 4.88 -9.14
N LYS A 155 -11.30 4.19 -10.17
CA LYS A 155 -12.33 4.69 -11.08
C LYS A 155 -13.50 3.71 -11.10
N LYS A 156 -14.73 4.25 -11.05
CA LYS A 156 -15.93 3.44 -11.07
C LYS A 156 -15.95 2.50 -12.29
N ASP A 157 -16.28 1.24 -12.05
CA ASP A 157 -16.41 0.17 -13.06
C ASP A 157 -15.12 -0.10 -13.85
N HIS A 158 -13.95 0.19 -13.27
CA HIS A 158 -12.65 -0.06 -13.92
C HIS A 158 -11.67 -0.72 -12.95
N ALA A 159 -10.84 -1.60 -13.47
CA ALA A 159 -9.58 -2.00 -12.88
C ALA A 159 -8.45 -1.09 -13.39
N ILE A 160 -7.32 -1.13 -12.69
CA ILE A 160 -6.13 -0.36 -13.02
C ILE A 160 -5.03 -1.35 -13.40
N PHE A 161 -4.61 -1.33 -14.67
CA PHE A 161 -3.41 -2.05 -15.08
C PHE A 161 -2.22 -1.13 -14.83
N LEU A 162 -1.45 -1.42 -13.79
CA LEU A 162 -0.34 -0.59 -13.34
C LEU A 162 0.99 -1.30 -13.53
N ASP A 163 1.92 -0.64 -14.21
CA ASP A 163 3.34 -0.99 -14.21
C ASP A 163 4.00 -0.32 -12.99
N THR A 164 4.44 -1.11 -12.02
CA THR A 164 4.97 -0.57 -10.77
C THR A 164 6.43 -0.12 -10.87
N ALA A 165 7.13 -0.43 -11.95
CA ALA A 165 8.46 0.07 -12.22
C ALA A 165 8.45 1.51 -12.77
N THR A 166 7.53 1.79 -13.69
CA THR A 166 7.41 3.10 -14.36
C THR A 166 6.34 4.00 -13.78
N MET A 167 5.40 3.44 -13.02
CA MET A 167 4.17 4.08 -12.54
C MET A 167 3.21 4.49 -13.67
N GLU A 168 3.40 3.99 -14.87
CA GLU A 168 2.43 4.10 -15.96
C GLU A 168 1.25 3.17 -15.72
N PHE A 169 0.05 3.63 -16.03
CA PHE A 169 -1.16 2.84 -15.82
C PHE A 169 -2.23 3.09 -16.86
N GLU A 170 -3.10 2.11 -17.02
CA GLU A 170 -4.29 2.18 -17.88
C GLU A 170 -5.52 1.71 -17.11
N TYR A 171 -6.69 2.28 -17.47
CA TYR A 171 -7.97 1.83 -16.95
C TYR A 171 -8.59 0.79 -17.88
N ALA A 172 -8.85 -0.40 -17.36
CA ALA A 172 -9.59 -1.44 -18.07
C ALA A 172 -11.02 -1.54 -17.50
N PRO A 173 -12.06 -1.50 -18.34
CA PRO A 173 -13.44 -1.62 -17.87
C PRO A 173 -13.72 -3.01 -17.30
N ILE A 174 -14.40 -3.06 -16.15
CA ILE A 174 -14.89 -4.31 -15.55
C ILE A 174 -16.35 -4.48 -15.93
N GLN A 175 -16.62 -5.45 -16.81
CA GLN A 175 -17.98 -5.82 -17.22
C GLN A 175 -18.26 -7.26 -16.79
N LEU A 176 -18.99 -7.40 -15.70
CA LEU A 176 -19.32 -8.70 -15.11
C LEU A 176 -20.76 -9.11 -15.51
N GLU A 177 -20.98 -9.38 -16.81
CA GLU A 177 -22.28 -9.83 -17.28
C GLU A 177 -22.60 -11.22 -16.74
N GLY A 178 -23.63 -11.29 -15.87
CA GLY A 178 -24.05 -12.56 -15.25
C GLY A 178 -23.10 -13.15 -14.20
N ALA A 179 -22.02 -12.43 -13.84
CA ALA A 179 -21.07 -12.85 -12.82
C ALA A 179 -20.97 -11.84 -11.68
N LYS A 180 -20.36 -12.25 -10.56
CA LYS A 180 -20.10 -11.41 -9.39
C LYS A 180 -18.70 -11.71 -8.84
N LEU A 181 -18.03 -10.67 -8.35
CA LEU A 181 -16.84 -10.82 -7.52
C LEU A 181 -17.27 -11.23 -6.10
N VAL A 182 -16.76 -12.36 -5.62
CA VAL A 182 -17.00 -12.85 -4.25
C VAL A 182 -15.69 -12.80 -3.48
N ILE A 183 -15.67 -12.03 -2.39
CA ILE A 183 -14.51 -11.93 -1.49
C ILE A 183 -14.82 -12.79 -0.27
N SER A 184 -14.02 -13.84 -0.05
CA SER A 184 -14.17 -14.74 1.09
C SER A 184 -13.08 -14.48 2.12
N CYS A 185 -13.49 -14.14 3.35
CA CYS A 185 -12.56 -13.95 4.45
C CYS A 185 -12.23 -15.30 5.10
N SER A 186 -10.94 -15.64 5.17
CA SER A 186 -10.47 -16.87 5.85
C SER A 186 -10.48 -16.77 7.38
N ASN A 187 -10.86 -15.63 7.95
CA ASN A 187 -10.80 -15.30 9.39
C ASN A 187 -9.40 -15.43 10.03
N LYS A 188 -8.36 -15.58 9.24
CA LYS A 188 -6.99 -15.55 9.74
C LYS A 188 -6.58 -14.10 9.98
N LYS A 189 -6.50 -13.70 11.25
CA LYS A 189 -6.03 -12.36 11.64
C LYS A 189 -4.61 -12.13 11.15
N ARG A 190 -4.37 -11.00 10.50
CA ARG A 190 -3.05 -10.49 10.15
C ARG A 190 -2.66 -9.44 11.19
N GLY A 191 -1.44 -9.51 11.72
CA GLY A 191 -0.91 -8.50 12.65
C GLY A 191 -0.26 -7.34 11.90
N LEU A 192 -0.22 -6.18 12.54
CA LEU A 192 0.65 -5.06 12.14
C LEU A 192 2.10 -5.58 12.03
N GLY A 193 2.74 -5.38 10.88
CA GLY A 193 4.10 -5.84 10.67
C GLY A 193 4.21 -7.36 10.52
N ASP A 194 3.31 -7.98 9.73
CA ASP A 194 3.40 -9.42 9.45
C ASP A 194 4.82 -9.78 9.01
N SER A 195 5.57 -10.40 9.91
CA SER A 195 6.97 -10.81 9.71
C SER A 195 7.13 -11.63 8.42
N LYS A 196 6.07 -12.34 8.00
CA LYS A 196 6.06 -13.14 6.78
C LYS A 196 6.00 -12.31 5.50
N TYR A 197 5.36 -11.14 5.49
CA TYR A 197 5.38 -10.27 4.33
C TYR A 197 6.77 -9.69 4.11
N ASN A 198 7.38 -9.13 5.15
CA ASN A 198 8.74 -8.59 5.10
C ASN A 198 9.77 -9.69 4.78
N GLU A 199 9.60 -10.92 5.33
CA GLU A 199 10.41 -12.09 5.01
C GLU A 199 10.32 -12.43 3.51
N ARG A 200 9.12 -12.48 2.92
CA ARG A 200 8.93 -12.76 1.50
C ARG A 200 9.58 -11.70 0.60
N ARG A 201 9.46 -10.44 0.98
CA ARG A 201 10.09 -9.35 0.24
C ARG A 201 11.62 -9.47 0.29
N SER A 202 12.20 -9.68 1.46
CA SER A 202 13.66 -9.86 1.59
C SER A 202 14.17 -11.10 0.85
N GLU A 203 13.38 -12.18 0.78
CA GLU A 203 13.71 -13.36 -0.04
C GLU A 203 13.75 -13.02 -1.54
N CYS A 204 12.82 -12.18 -2.04
CA CYS A 204 12.82 -11.70 -3.43
C CYS A 204 14.01 -10.77 -3.69
N GLU A 205 14.28 -9.82 -2.80
CA GLU A 205 15.42 -8.89 -2.91
C GLU A 205 16.76 -9.64 -2.93
N ALA A 206 16.91 -10.67 -2.08
CA ALA A 206 18.10 -11.51 -2.09
C ALA A 206 18.23 -12.34 -3.38
N ALA A 207 17.12 -12.86 -3.92
CA ALA A 207 17.13 -13.56 -5.21
C ALA A 207 17.51 -12.63 -6.36
N LEU A 208 16.98 -11.40 -6.36
CA LEU A 208 17.34 -10.37 -7.35
C LEU A 208 18.85 -10.07 -7.30
N ALA A 209 19.41 -9.85 -6.11
CA ALA A 209 20.84 -9.57 -5.94
C ALA A 209 21.73 -10.71 -6.45
N GLU A 210 21.31 -11.98 -6.30
CA GLU A 210 22.02 -13.13 -6.82
C GLU A 210 21.92 -13.20 -8.37
N LEU A 211 20.77 -12.89 -8.95
CA LEU A 211 20.57 -12.86 -10.41
C LEU A 211 21.35 -11.71 -11.06
N GLN A 212 21.44 -10.56 -10.42
CA GLN A 212 22.20 -9.39 -10.91
C GLN A 212 23.70 -9.66 -11.08
N GLN A 213 24.23 -10.75 -10.51
CA GLN A 213 25.62 -11.16 -10.73
C GLN A 213 25.85 -11.81 -12.12
N VAL A 214 24.77 -12.25 -12.77
CA VAL A 214 24.84 -13.03 -14.02
C VAL A 214 24.03 -12.44 -15.17
N ILE A 215 23.12 -11.50 -14.89
CA ILE A 215 22.29 -10.82 -15.89
C ILE A 215 22.01 -9.37 -15.46
N GLY A 216 22.02 -8.44 -16.43
CA GLY A 216 21.74 -7.03 -16.20
C GLY A 216 20.23 -6.77 -16.12
N ILE A 217 19.68 -6.77 -14.92
CA ILE A 217 18.27 -6.45 -14.60
C ILE A 217 18.19 -5.52 -13.41
N GLU A 218 17.14 -4.69 -13.35
CA GLU A 218 16.88 -3.81 -12.22
C GLU A 218 15.88 -4.43 -11.24
N SER A 219 14.96 -5.27 -11.75
CA SER A 219 13.90 -5.91 -10.98
C SER A 219 13.64 -7.33 -11.47
N LEU A 220 12.92 -8.14 -10.68
CA LEU A 220 12.44 -9.45 -11.13
C LEU A 220 11.39 -9.32 -12.24
N GLY A 221 10.67 -8.19 -12.29
CA GLY A 221 9.69 -7.89 -13.33
C GLY A 221 10.27 -7.74 -14.73
N ASP A 222 11.59 -7.50 -14.85
CA ASP A 222 12.28 -7.37 -16.14
C ASP A 222 12.47 -8.71 -16.85
N LEU A 223 12.34 -9.82 -16.11
CA LEU A 223 12.62 -11.15 -16.64
C LEU A 223 11.42 -11.75 -17.37
N SER A 224 11.69 -12.35 -18.53
CA SER A 224 10.79 -13.34 -19.11
C SER A 224 10.89 -14.68 -18.36
N GLU A 225 9.88 -15.55 -18.53
CA GLU A 225 9.93 -16.92 -17.98
C GLU A 225 11.15 -17.69 -18.48
N GLU A 226 11.50 -17.58 -19.77
CA GLU A 226 12.66 -18.23 -20.38
C GLU A 226 13.98 -17.73 -19.80
N GLN A 227 14.14 -16.43 -19.64
CA GLN A 227 15.33 -15.84 -19.01
C GLN A 227 15.46 -16.33 -17.56
N PHE A 228 14.36 -16.32 -16.80
CA PHE A 228 14.38 -16.83 -15.43
C PHE A 228 14.82 -18.30 -15.37
N GLU A 229 14.25 -19.17 -16.20
CA GLU A 229 14.62 -20.60 -16.22
C GLU A 229 16.09 -20.82 -16.60
N THR A 230 16.65 -19.96 -17.46
CA THR A 230 18.07 -19.98 -17.84
C THR A 230 18.99 -19.61 -16.67
N TYR A 231 18.65 -18.56 -15.92
CA TYR A 231 19.55 -17.99 -14.90
C TYR A 231 19.22 -18.40 -13.47
N LYS A 232 18.11 -19.09 -13.19
CA LYS A 232 17.67 -19.47 -11.84
C LYS A 232 18.70 -20.23 -11.01
N SER A 233 19.66 -20.92 -11.65
CA SER A 233 20.74 -21.64 -10.97
C SER A 233 21.73 -20.73 -10.23
N ALA A 234 21.72 -19.42 -10.52
CA ALA A 234 22.48 -18.43 -9.78
C ALA A 234 21.90 -18.20 -8.36
N ILE A 235 20.62 -18.46 -8.17
CA ILE A 235 19.94 -18.34 -6.86
C ILE A 235 20.27 -19.58 -6.03
N LYS A 236 20.94 -19.38 -4.91
CA LYS A 236 21.46 -20.49 -4.07
C LYS A 236 20.40 -21.16 -3.20
N ASP A 237 19.44 -20.38 -2.71
CA ASP A 237 18.41 -20.87 -1.79
C ASP A 237 17.17 -21.34 -2.56
N PRO A 238 16.69 -22.60 -2.36
CA PRO A 238 15.50 -23.11 -3.02
C PRO A 238 14.20 -22.34 -2.71
N VAL A 239 14.10 -21.69 -1.54
CA VAL A 239 12.95 -20.85 -1.18
C VAL A 239 12.98 -19.59 -2.03
N ARG A 240 14.14 -18.93 -2.15
CA ARG A 240 14.33 -17.74 -2.99
C ARG A 240 14.04 -18.04 -4.47
N VAL A 241 14.44 -19.21 -4.99
CA VAL A 241 14.06 -19.65 -6.35
C VAL A 241 12.56 -19.68 -6.52
N LYS A 242 11.80 -20.21 -5.53
CA LYS A 242 10.33 -20.23 -5.58
C LYS A 242 9.73 -18.83 -5.55
N ARG A 243 10.30 -17.91 -4.75
CA ARG A 243 9.84 -16.52 -4.65
C ARG A 243 10.07 -15.76 -5.94
N ALA A 244 11.28 -15.82 -6.49
CA ALA A 244 11.61 -15.18 -7.76
C ALA A 244 10.80 -15.76 -8.93
N ARG A 245 10.65 -17.08 -8.99
CA ARG A 245 9.79 -17.72 -9.99
C ARG A 245 8.36 -17.22 -9.92
N HIS A 246 7.80 -17.12 -8.70
CA HIS A 246 6.45 -16.57 -8.54
C HIS A 246 6.36 -15.16 -9.10
N ALA A 247 7.27 -14.25 -8.71
CA ALA A 247 7.26 -12.85 -9.15
C ALA A 247 7.33 -12.75 -10.69
N VAL A 248 8.25 -13.49 -11.32
CA VAL A 248 8.41 -13.47 -12.78
C VAL A 248 7.17 -14.04 -13.49
N TYR A 249 6.72 -15.21 -13.08
CA TYR A 249 5.60 -15.88 -13.75
C TYR A 249 4.27 -15.17 -13.50
N GLU A 250 4.05 -14.61 -12.30
CA GLU A 250 2.86 -13.83 -12.00
C GLU A 250 2.82 -12.55 -12.80
N ASN A 251 3.96 -11.85 -12.93
CA ASN A 251 4.08 -10.69 -13.80
C ASN A 251 3.70 -11.03 -15.25
N GLN A 252 4.21 -12.13 -15.78
CA GLN A 252 3.89 -12.57 -17.14
C GLN A 252 2.41 -12.97 -17.29
N ARG A 253 1.79 -13.55 -16.27
CA ARG A 253 0.34 -13.82 -16.26
C ARG A 253 -0.46 -12.52 -16.25
N THR A 254 -0.05 -11.54 -15.47
CA THR A 254 -0.72 -10.23 -15.39
C THR A 254 -0.67 -9.48 -16.72
N ILE A 255 0.45 -9.58 -17.46
CA ILE A 255 0.58 -8.99 -18.79
C ILE A 255 -0.34 -9.66 -19.82
N LYS A 256 -0.61 -10.95 -19.65
CA LYS A 256 -1.44 -11.74 -20.58
C LYS A 256 -2.95 -11.60 -20.30
N ALA A 257 -3.34 -11.19 -19.08
CA ALA A 257 -4.72 -11.09 -18.66
C ALA A 257 -5.41 -9.84 -19.22
#